data_3b449eeddd6236f4d6aa9ab223caad10
#
_entry.id   3b449eeddd6236f4d6aa9ab223caad10
#
_cell.length_a   1.000
_cell.length_b   1.000
_cell.length_c   1.000
_cell.angle_alpha   90.00
_cell.angle_beta   90.00
_cell.angle_gamma   90.00
#
_symmetry.space_group_name_H-M   'P 1'
#
loop_
_entity.id
_entity.type
_entity.pdbx_description
1 polymer ?
#
loop_
_entity_poly.entity_id
_entity_poly.type
_entity_poly.pdbx_seq_one_letter_code
_entity_poly.pdbx_strand_id
1 'polypeptide(L)'
;MSGGGAAPRSTRTSTVLVYSHRPEVREGIVNAVGRRPAPDVGRVSFLEVGGVAEVLAACDAGEVDLAILDGEAQPTGGMGLARQIRHDIVSDCPPMILTVRRRDDRWLGTWSQADAVLVHPLDPLETAEVVAQVLREAQARAVVRG
;
A
#
# COMPACT_ATOMS: atom_id res chain seq x y z
N MET A 1 -6.86 -33.47 -4.62
CA MET A 1 -7.54 -32.35 -4.34
C MET A 1 -7.04 -31.75 -3.09
N SER A 2 -7.03 -30.62 -3.07
CA SER A 2 -6.56 -29.97 -2.03
C SER A 2 -7.49 -29.98 -0.95
N GLY A 3 -7.57 -30.80 -0.34
CA GLY A 3 -8.36 -30.81 0.66
C GLY A 3 -8.43 -29.63 1.48
N GLY A 4 -8.73 -29.53 2.30
CA GLY A 4 -8.59 -28.69 3.38
C GLY A 4 -9.01 -27.26 3.27
N GLY A 5 -9.38 -26.83 2.19
CA GLY A 5 -9.78 -25.45 2.02
C GLY A 5 -8.65 -24.45 2.17
N ALA A 6 -7.41 -24.85 2.11
CA ALA A 6 -6.31 -23.90 2.07
C ALA A 6 -6.30 -23.20 0.72
N ALA A 7 -6.22 -21.88 0.73
CA ALA A 7 -6.14 -21.12 -0.51
C ALA A 7 -4.87 -21.51 -1.27
N PRO A 8 -4.94 -21.61 -2.60
CA PRO A 8 -3.74 -21.90 -3.38
C PRO A 8 -2.73 -20.77 -3.24
N ARG A 9 -1.47 -21.14 -3.30
CA ARG A 9 -0.38 -20.18 -3.27
C ARG A 9 -0.38 -19.42 -4.58
N SER A 10 -0.42 -18.10 -4.51
CA SER A 10 -0.40 -17.26 -5.69
C SER A 10 1.01 -17.13 -6.26
N THR A 11 1.12 -17.15 -7.59
CA THR A 11 2.38 -16.87 -8.29
C THR A 11 2.45 -15.42 -8.77
N ARG A 12 1.42 -14.62 -8.47
CA ARG A 12 1.37 -13.21 -8.88
C ARG A 12 2.47 -12.41 -8.20
N THR A 13 2.96 -11.38 -8.86
CA THR A 13 3.82 -10.38 -8.26
C THR A 13 3.11 -9.04 -8.35
N SER A 14 2.99 -8.37 -7.22
CA SER A 14 2.37 -7.05 -7.13
C SER A 14 3.44 -6.00 -6.86
N THR A 15 3.29 -4.82 -7.45
CA THR A 15 4.19 -3.70 -7.20
C THR A 15 3.62 -2.85 -6.08
N VAL A 16 4.39 -2.72 -5.00
CA VAL A 16 4.03 -1.89 -3.85
C VAL A 16 4.92 -0.65 -3.86
N LEU A 17 4.31 0.50 -4.10
CA LEU A 17 5.03 1.77 -4.03
C LEU A 17 5.14 2.20 -2.58
N VAL A 18 6.32 2.65 -2.16
CA VAL A 18 6.56 3.12 -0.80
C VAL A 18 7.10 4.55 -0.90
N TYR A 19 6.33 5.50 -0.38
CA TYR A 19 6.68 6.91 -0.44
C TYR A 19 7.06 7.47 0.91
N SER A 20 8.26 8.01 0.99
CA SER A 20 8.70 8.89 2.07
C SER A 20 9.95 9.62 1.56
N HIS A 21 10.15 10.86 2.01
CA HIS A 21 11.39 11.58 1.70
C HIS A 21 12.58 11.02 2.48
N ARG A 22 12.34 10.18 3.49
CA ARG A 22 13.39 9.61 4.33
C ARG A 22 13.64 8.15 3.98
N PRO A 23 14.87 7.82 3.50
CA PRO A 23 15.16 6.43 3.11
C PRO A 23 14.98 5.41 4.23
N GLU A 24 15.31 5.79 5.47
CA GLU A 24 15.17 4.87 6.60
C GLU A 24 13.71 4.52 6.89
N VAL A 25 12.78 5.44 6.61
CA VAL A 25 11.36 5.16 6.77
C VAL A 25 10.91 4.18 5.70
N ARG A 26 11.34 4.40 4.45
CA ARG A 26 11.00 3.46 3.36
C ARG A 26 11.53 2.07 3.66
N GLU A 27 12.77 1.97 4.11
CA GLU A 27 13.36 0.68 4.45
C GLU A 27 12.58 -0.03 5.55
N GLY A 28 12.18 0.71 6.58
CA GLY A 28 11.38 0.15 7.66
C GLY A 28 10.04 -0.40 7.18
N ILE A 29 9.38 0.29 6.27
CA ILE A 29 8.12 -0.16 5.69
C ILE A 29 8.34 -1.44 4.87
N VAL A 30 9.35 -1.44 4.00
CA VAL A 30 9.70 -2.60 3.17
C VAL A 30 9.96 -3.83 4.05
N ASN A 31 10.74 -3.65 5.11
CA ASN A 31 11.07 -4.74 6.02
C ASN A 31 9.85 -5.26 6.77
N ALA A 32 8.92 -4.38 7.14
CA ALA A 32 7.72 -4.79 7.86
C ALA A 32 6.75 -5.55 6.95
N VAL A 33 6.64 -5.16 5.68
CA VAL A 33 5.76 -5.83 4.72
C VAL A 33 6.31 -7.20 4.34
N GLY A 34 7.61 -7.26 4.05
CA GLY A 34 8.24 -8.50 3.58
C GLY A 34 7.91 -8.80 2.13
N ARG A 35 8.54 -9.84 1.59
CA ARG A 35 8.41 -10.18 0.18
C ARG A 35 7.12 -10.91 -0.16
N ARG A 36 6.50 -11.53 0.82
CA ARG A 36 5.26 -12.28 0.61
C ARG A 36 4.39 -12.10 1.85
N PRO A 37 3.53 -11.07 1.85
CA PRO A 37 2.71 -10.78 3.04
C PRO A 37 1.71 -11.89 3.38
N ALA A 38 1.26 -12.63 2.36
CA ALA A 38 0.48 -13.85 2.59
C ALA A 38 0.59 -14.74 1.35
N PRO A 39 0.48 -16.08 1.50
CA PRO A 39 0.64 -16.97 0.35
C PRO A 39 -0.38 -16.74 -0.77
N ASP A 40 -1.60 -16.36 -0.42
CA ASP A 40 -2.68 -16.23 -1.38
C ASP A 40 -2.64 -14.94 -2.20
N VAL A 41 -1.87 -13.95 -1.78
CA VAL A 41 -1.79 -12.68 -2.52
C VAL A 41 -0.54 -12.58 -3.39
N GLY A 42 0.39 -13.50 -3.25
CA GLY A 42 1.59 -13.56 -4.06
C GLY A 42 2.74 -12.74 -3.51
N ARG A 43 3.77 -12.61 -4.31
CA ARG A 43 4.96 -11.84 -3.95
C ARG A 43 4.74 -10.37 -4.20
N VAL A 44 5.52 -9.55 -3.49
CA VAL A 44 5.54 -8.11 -3.74
C VAL A 44 6.94 -7.68 -4.12
N SER A 45 7.02 -6.75 -5.07
CA SER A 45 8.24 -6.03 -5.36
C SER A 45 7.99 -4.58 -4.98
N PHE A 46 9.03 -3.89 -4.53
CA PHE A 46 8.88 -2.55 -3.98
C PHE A 46 9.43 -1.49 -4.92
N LEU A 47 8.68 -0.40 -5.05
CA LEU A 47 9.12 0.78 -5.78
C LEU A 47 9.23 1.90 -4.74
N GLU A 48 10.45 2.19 -4.29
CA GLU A 48 10.69 3.23 -3.30
C GLU A 48 10.85 4.56 -3.99
N VAL A 49 10.07 5.54 -3.58
CA VAL A 49 10.12 6.89 -4.17
C VAL A 49 10.15 7.94 -3.06
N GLY A 50 10.88 9.01 -3.33
CA GLY A 50 11.04 10.09 -2.36
C GLY A 50 10.31 11.37 -2.72
N GLY A 51 9.66 11.43 -3.87
CA GLY A 51 9.02 12.65 -4.35
C GLY A 51 7.61 12.43 -4.85
N VAL A 52 6.79 13.47 -4.75
CA VAL A 52 5.38 13.43 -5.15
C VAL A 52 5.23 13.20 -6.66
N ALA A 53 6.05 13.88 -7.48
CA ALA A 53 5.96 13.73 -8.93
C ALA A 53 6.17 12.29 -9.37
N GLU A 54 7.12 11.60 -8.72
CA GLU A 54 7.39 10.19 -9.02
C GLU A 54 6.21 9.29 -8.65
N VAL A 55 5.56 9.58 -7.52
CA VAL A 55 4.38 8.83 -7.09
C VAL A 55 3.26 9.00 -8.12
N LEU A 56 2.96 10.24 -8.49
CA LEU A 56 1.87 10.52 -9.43
C LEU A 56 2.14 9.89 -10.80
N ALA A 57 3.38 9.96 -11.28
CA ALA A 57 3.75 9.38 -12.56
C ALA A 57 3.58 7.85 -12.55
N ALA A 58 4.00 7.19 -11.50
CA ALA A 58 3.88 5.73 -11.39
C ALA A 58 2.41 5.29 -11.30
N CYS A 59 1.61 6.01 -10.52
CA CYS A 59 0.19 5.71 -10.40
C CYS A 59 -0.55 5.95 -11.71
N ASP A 60 -0.23 7.06 -12.39
CA ASP A 60 -0.86 7.39 -13.66
C ASP A 60 -0.50 6.38 -14.76
N ALA A 61 0.72 5.85 -14.71
CA ALA A 61 1.16 4.83 -15.67
C ALA A 61 0.56 3.43 -15.40
N GLY A 62 -0.15 3.27 -14.30
CA GLY A 62 -0.74 1.97 -13.96
C GLY A 62 0.27 0.96 -13.43
N GLU A 63 1.41 1.43 -12.95
CA GLU A 63 2.47 0.56 -12.49
C GLU A 63 2.34 0.12 -11.04
N VAL A 64 1.39 0.67 -10.30
CA VAL A 64 1.29 0.50 -8.85
C VAL A 64 0.07 -0.32 -8.49
N ASP A 65 0.27 -1.41 -7.78
CA ASP A 65 -0.83 -2.25 -7.29
C ASP A 65 -1.28 -1.83 -5.88
N LEU A 66 -0.39 -1.20 -5.13
CA LEU A 66 -0.67 -0.70 -3.79
C LEU A 66 0.32 0.42 -3.49
N ALA A 67 -0.13 1.53 -2.94
CA ALA A 67 0.75 2.61 -2.49
C ALA A 67 0.71 2.73 -0.98
N ILE A 68 1.89 2.72 -0.34
CA ILE A 68 2.03 2.97 1.10
C ILE A 68 2.69 4.34 1.24
N LEU A 69 1.97 5.26 1.87
CA LEU A 69 2.34 6.67 1.91
C LEU A 69 2.64 7.13 3.33
N ASP A 70 3.84 7.67 3.53
CA ASP A 70 4.25 8.21 4.84
C ASP A 70 3.50 9.51 5.13
N GLY A 71 2.65 9.49 6.15
CA GLY A 71 1.87 10.67 6.56
C GLY A 71 2.73 11.83 7.04
N GLU A 72 3.97 11.56 7.43
CA GLU A 72 4.90 12.57 7.93
C GLU A 72 5.92 13.02 6.89
N ALA A 73 5.77 12.60 5.63
CA ALA A 73 6.73 12.97 4.59
C ALA A 73 6.74 14.47 4.31
N GLN A 74 7.88 14.98 3.89
CA GLN A 74 8.05 16.39 3.55
C GLN A 74 8.53 16.51 2.10
N PRO A 75 8.20 17.58 1.39
CA PRO A 75 7.32 18.68 1.81
C PRO A 75 5.83 18.34 1.77
N THR A 76 5.45 17.23 1.14
CA THR A 76 4.05 16.82 1.08
C THR A 76 3.85 15.52 1.84
N GLY A 77 3.01 15.55 2.86
CA GLY A 77 2.67 14.34 3.62
C GLY A 77 1.78 13.40 2.82
N GLY A 78 1.84 12.13 3.19
CA GLY A 78 1.06 11.08 2.51
C GLY A 78 -0.43 11.31 2.53
N MET A 79 -0.92 12.01 3.54
CA MET A 79 -2.32 12.33 3.69
C MET A 79 -2.85 13.20 2.55
N GLY A 80 -2.17 14.32 2.27
CA GLY A 80 -2.56 15.19 1.16
C GLY A 80 -2.31 14.51 -0.18
N LEU A 81 -1.24 13.73 -0.29
CA LEU A 81 -0.93 12.99 -1.50
C LEU A 81 -2.00 11.93 -1.79
N ALA A 82 -2.49 11.22 -0.76
CA ALA A 82 -3.54 10.23 -0.95
C ALA A 82 -4.81 10.86 -1.54
N ARG A 83 -5.20 12.02 -1.02
CA ARG A 83 -6.35 12.75 -1.57
C ARG A 83 -6.11 13.16 -3.02
N GLN A 84 -4.90 13.64 -3.32
CA GLN A 84 -4.56 14.05 -4.67
C GLN A 84 -4.60 12.88 -5.64
N ILE A 85 -4.06 11.74 -5.27
CA ILE A 85 -4.10 10.52 -6.09
C ILE A 85 -5.55 10.14 -6.36
N ARG A 86 -6.38 10.13 -5.33
CA ARG A 86 -7.79 9.75 -5.46
C ARG A 86 -8.55 10.70 -6.36
N HIS A 87 -8.20 11.98 -6.33
CA HIS A 87 -8.83 12.99 -7.17
C HIS A 87 -8.34 12.92 -8.62
N ASP A 88 -7.03 12.77 -8.83
CA ASP A 88 -6.43 12.87 -10.15
C ASP A 88 -6.47 11.55 -10.94
N ILE A 89 -6.38 10.41 -10.25
CA ILE A 89 -6.36 9.10 -10.88
C ILE A 89 -7.74 8.48 -10.69
N VAL A 90 -8.67 8.84 -11.55
CA VAL A 90 -10.06 8.39 -11.43
C VAL A 90 -10.23 6.94 -11.86
N SER A 91 -9.50 6.53 -12.92
CA SER A 91 -9.59 5.18 -13.45
C SER A 91 -8.43 4.34 -12.90
N ASP A 92 -8.75 3.18 -12.37
CA ASP A 92 -7.75 2.24 -11.86
C ASP A 92 -6.84 2.83 -10.78
N CYS A 93 -7.42 3.67 -9.92
CA CYS A 93 -6.68 4.23 -8.80
C CYS A 93 -6.22 3.09 -7.89
N PRO A 94 -4.92 3.00 -7.57
CA PRO A 94 -4.44 1.93 -6.70
C PRO A 94 -4.96 2.11 -5.27
N PRO A 95 -5.15 1.02 -4.53
CA PRO A 95 -5.43 1.13 -3.10
C PRO A 95 -4.27 1.79 -2.37
N MET A 96 -4.55 2.45 -1.27
CA MET A 96 -3.56 3.22 -0.53
C MET A 96 -3.60 2.92 0.95
N ILE A 97 -2.43 2.80 1.55
CA ILE A 97 -2.26 2.68 2.99
C ILE A 97 -1.49 3.91 3.47
N LEU A 98 -2.02 4.58 4.48
CA LEU A 98 -1.36 5.72 5.10
C LEU A 98 -0.63 5.25 6.35
N THR A 99 0.62 5.68 6.57
CA THR A 99 1.29 5.43 7.83
C THR A 99 1.30 6.72 8.66
N VAL A 100 1.01 6.59 9.94
CA VAL A 100 0.98 7.71 10.88
C VAL A 100 1.76 7.35 12.13
N ARG A 101 2.21 8.36 12.90
CA ARG A 101 3.01 8.11 14.11
C ARG A 101 2.16 7.90 15.35
N ARG A 102 0.94 8.43 15.37
CA ARG A 102 0.11 8.46 16.56
C ARG A 102 -1.21 7.76 16.29
N ARG A 103 -1.63 6.94 17.24
CA ARG A 103 -2.92 6.26 17.13
C ARG A 103 -4.08 7.24 16.98
N ASP A 104 -3.97 8.41 17.64
CA ASP A 104 -4.99 9.44 17.56
C ASP A 104 -5.15 10.00 16.15
N ASP A 105 -4.17 9.76 15.27
CA ASP A 105 -4.23 10.24 13.90
C ASP A 105 -4.89 9.26 12.93
N ARG A 106 -5.40 8.13 13.41
CA ARG A 106 -6.03 7.13 12.54
C ARG A 106 -7.22 7.68 11.75
N TRP A 107 -7.94 8.65 12.32
CA TRP A 107 -9.07 9.27 11.62
C TRP A 107 -8.64 9.93 10.31
N LEU A 108 -7.37 10.28 10.19
CA LEU A 108 -6.83 10.88 8.98
C LEU A 108 -6.90 9.93 7.78
N GLY A 109 -6.98 8.62 8.02
CA GLY A 109 -7.19 7.65 6.96
C GLY A 109 -8.48 7.90 6.20
N THR A 110 -9.59 8.11 6.92
CA THR A 110 -10.88 8.42 6.30
C THR A 110 -10.82 9.75 5.57
N TRP A 111 -10.23 10.76 6.20
CA TRP A 111 -10.12 12.09 5.59
C TRP A 111 -9.31 12.05 4.31
N SER A 112 -8.21 11.28 4.28
CA SER A 112 -7.34 11.18 3.12
C SER A 112 -7.86 10.21 2.05
N GLN A 113 -8.93 9.49 2.35
CA GLN A 113 -9.50 8.44 1.49
C GLN A 113 -8.56 7.25 1.29
N ALA A 114 -7.69 7.00 2.25
CA ALA A 114 -6.85 5.81 2.24
C ALA A 114 -7.69 4.58 2.60
N ASP A 115 -7.26 3.43 2.10
CA ASP A 115 -7.98 2.17 2.33
C ASP A 115 -7.66 1.55 3.69
N ALA A 116 -6.49 1.88 4.24
CA ALA A 116 -6.10 1.42 5.57
C ALA A 116 -5.07 2.38 6.17
N VAL A 117 -4.87 2.27 7.47
CA VAL A 117 -3.88 3.08 8.21
C VAL A 117 -3.02 2.16 9.06
N LEU A 118 -1.72 2.39 9.05
CA LEU A 118 -0.77 1.71 9.92
C LEU A 118 -0.11 2.74 10.84
N VAL A 119 0.14 2.36 12.08
CA VAL A 119 0.70 3.27 13.07
C VAL A 119 2.12 2.82 13.42
N HIS A 120 3.08 3.76 13.33
CA HIS A 120 4.47 3.48 13.72
C HIS A 120 4.59 3.35 15.24
N PRO A 121 5.52 2.53 15.71
CA PRO A 121 6.41 1.65 14.94
C PRO A 121 5.63 0.49 14.33
N LEU A 122 5.97 0.12 13.10
CA LEU A 122 5.21 -0.90 12.38
C LEU A 122 5.51 -2.28 12.94
N ASP A 123 4.45 -2.99 13.32
CA ASP A 123 4.56 -4.39 13.71
C ASP A 123 4.57 -5.24 12.44
N PRO A 124 5.57 -6.13 12.23
CA PRO A 124 5.64 -6.89 10.99
C PRO A 124 4.42 -7.79 10.75
N LEU A 125 3.88 -8.42 11.79
CA LEU A 125 2.70 -9.27 11.64
C LEU A 125 1.48 -8.47 11.22
N GLU A 126 1.19 -7.39 11.94
CA GLU A 126 0.06 -6.53 11.62
C GLU A 126 0.22 -5.91 10.23
N THR A 127 1.41 -5.44 9.92
CA THR A 127 1.68 -4.80 8.63
C THR A 127 1.44 -5.79 7.48
N ALA A 128 1.98 -6.99 7.59
CA ALA A 128 1.77 -8.00 6.55
C ALA A 128 0.30 -8.37 6.40
N GLU A 129 -0.43 -8.48 7.52
CA GLU A 129 -1.86 -8.79 7.47
C GLU A 129 -2.67 -7.69 6.77
N VAL A 130 -2.39 -6.43 7.11
CA VAL A 130 -3.09 -5.30 6.51
C VAL A 130 -2.79 -5.20 5.01
N VAL A 131 -1.52 -5.33 4.64
CA VAL A 131 -1.11 -5.29 3.23
C VAL A 131 -1.78 -6.44 2.46
N ALA A 132 -1.74 -7.65 3.02
CA ALA A 132 -2.37 -8.80 2.39
C ALA A 132 -3.87 -8.59 2.18
N GLN A 133 -4.55 -8.05 3.19
CA GLN A 133 -5.99 -7.81 3.08
C GLN A 133 -6.31 -6.77 2.01
N VAL A 134 -5.56 -5.67 1.95
CA VAL A 134 -5.78 -4.64 0.94
C VAL A 134 -5.52 -5.20 -0.46
N LEU A 135 -4.44 -5.97 -0.64
CA LEU A 135 -4.14 -6.60 -1.92
C LEU A 135 -5.21 -7.62 -2.31
N ARG A 136 -5.69 -8.40 -1.36
CA ARG A 136 -6.72 -9.41 -1.60
C ARG A 136 -8.01 -8.78 -2.11
N GLU A 137 -8.42 -7.69 -1.48
CA GLU A 137 -9.62 -6.96 -1.91
C GLU A 137 -9.44 -6.34 -3.29
N ALA A 138 -8.26 -5.78 -3.56
CA ALA A 138 -7.97 -5.20 -4.86
C ALA A 138 -7.97 -6.25 -5.96
N GLN A 139 -7.37 -7.42 -5.70
CA GLN A 139 -7.33 -8.52 -6.65
C GLN A 139 -8.73 -9.08 -6.93
N ALA A 140 -9.58 -9.16 -5.90
CA ALA A 140 -10.95 -9.60 -6.05
C ALA A 140 -11.76 -8.63 -6.92
N ARG A 141 -11.58 -7.32 -6.72
CA ARG A 141 -12.26 -6.32 -7.56
C ARG A 141 -11.80 -6.40 -9.01
N ALA A 142 -10.53 -6.64 -9.25
CA ALA A 142 -9.99 -6.77 -10.60
C ALA A 142 -10.61 -7.96 -11.33
N VAL A 143 -10.79 -9.08 -10.64
CA VAL A 143 -11.43 -10.26 -11.22
C VAL A 143 -12.88 -9.96 -11.59
N VAL A 144 -13.61 -9.28 -10.72
CA VAL A 144 -15.01 -8.94 -10.99
C VAL A 144 -15.13 -8.00 -12.20
N ARG A 145 -14.19 -7.07 -12.34
CA ARG A 145 -14.22 -6.15 -13.47
C ARG A 145 -13.74 -6.78 -14.77
N GLY A 146 -12.84 -7.69 -14.63
CA GLY A 146 -12.19 -8.31 -15.76
C GLY A 146 -13.09 -9.17 -16.52
#